data_f285dbc2b752a4e4baaa374d772b96b8
#
_entry.id   f285dbc2b752a4e4baaa374d772b96b8
#
_cell.length_a   1.000
_cell.length_b   1.000
_cell.length_c   1.000
_cell.angle_alpha   90.00
_cell.angle_beta   90.00
_cell.angle_gamma   90.00
#
_symmetry.space_group_name_H-M   'P 1'
#
loop_
_entity.id
_entity.type
_entity.pdbx_description
1 polymer ?
#
loop_
_entity_poly.entity_id
_entity_poly.type
_entity_poly.pdbx_seq_one_letter_code
_entity_poly.pdbx_strand_id
1 'polypeptide(L)'
;YTIPVESAISAVRSGEMPTLSAREKHTRECFVVAEEGADKAKIESEIKNMPNYFADYDTTVHFITEEELKKNYSGIPHGGFVIRCGKTGRKEEHTHIIEYNLKLDSNPEFTASVIVAYARAAYRLHHEGQSGCKTVFDIPPAYLSPKTGAELRKTLL
;
A
#
# COMPACT_ATOMS: atom_id res chain seq x y z
N TYR A 1 4.47 7.58 -9.36
CA TYR A 1 4.28 7.80 -7.90
C TYR A 1 2.82 8.04 -7.59
N THR A 2 2.41 7.57 -6.41
CA THR A 2 1.11 7.88 -5.83
C THR A 2 1.33 8.89 -4.71
N ILE A 3 0.74 10.07 -4.84
CA ILE A 3 0.95 11.19 -3.93
C ILE A 3 -0.32 11.36 -3.10
N PRO A 4 -0.26 11.23 -1.78
CA PRO A 4 -1.42 11.46 -0.92
C PRO A 4 -1.88 12.92 -0.95
N VAL A 5 -3.18 13.14 -0.85
CA VAL A 5 -3.76 14.48 -0.71
C VAL A 5 -3.70 14.91 0.74
N GLU A 6 -2.95 15.96 1.05
CA GLU A 6 -2.67 16.42 2.41
C GLU A 6 -3.93 16.77 3.22
N SER A 7 -4.92 17.36 2.57
CA SER A 7 -6.20 17.67 3.22
C SER A 7 -6.94 16.42 3.69
N ALA A 8 -6.89 15.34 2.91
CA ALA A 8 -7.47 14.06 3.27
C ALA A 8 -6.75 13.41 4.47
N ILE A 9 -5.41 13.49 4.48
CA ILE A 9 -4.59 13.01 5.61
C ILE A 9 -4.93 13.79 6.87
N SER A 10 -4.94 15.12 6.80
CA SER A 10 -5.20 16.02 7.93
C SER A 10 -6.59 15.79 8.50
N ALA A 11 -7.61 15.62 7.67
CA ALA A 11 -8.98 15.35 8.11
C ALA A 11 -9.05 14.04 8.92
N VAL A 12 -8.46 12.95 8.43
CA VAL A 12 -8.49 11.68 9.17
C VAL A 12 -7.66 11.74 10.46
N ARG A 13 -6.51 12.41 10.45
CA ARG A 13 -5.68 12.60 11.65
C ARG A 13 -6.34 13.49 12.70
N SER A 14 -7.23 14.41 12.30
CA SER A 14 -8.04 15.20 13.25
C SER A 14 -9.21 14.43 13.85
N GLY A 15 -9.45 13.20 13.42
CA GLY A 15 -10.54 12.36 13.91
C GLY A 15 -11.80 12.40 13.05
N GLU A 16 -11.75 13.03 11.91
CA GLU A 16 -12.83 13.02 10.94
C GLU A 16 -12.88 11.67 10.20
N MET A 17 -14.07 11.31 9.73
CA MET A 17 -14.29 10.10 8.93
C MET A 17 -14.92 10.47 7.58
N PRO A 18 -14.18 11.20 6.71
CA PRO A 18 -14.71 11.65 5.44
C PRO A 18 -14.94 10.48 4.49
N THR A 19 -16.00 10.55 3.70
CA THR A 19 -16.17 9.68 2.52
C THR A 19 -15.42 10.30 1.36
N LEU A 20 -14.34 9.64 0.93
CA LEU A 20 -13.43 10.15 -0.10
C LEU A 20 -13.42 9.24 -1.32
N SER A 21 -13.51 9.84 -2.50
CA SER A 21 -13.23 9.19 -3.78
C SER A 21 -11.72 8.89 -3.94
N ALA A 22 -11.36 8.13 -4.97
CA ALA A 22 -9.96 7.85 -5.29
C ALA A 22 -9.16 9.15 -5.52
N ARG A 23 -9.73 10.11 -6.26
CA ARG A 23 -9.11 11.41 -6.57
C ARG A 23 -8.86 12.28 -5.34
N GLU A 24 -9.77 12.21 -4.37
CA GLU A 24 -9.63 12.97 -3.12
C GLU A 24 -8.62 12.36 -2.14
N LYS A 25 -8.24 11.08 -2.34
CA LYS A 25 -7.22 10.40 -1.52
C LYS A 25 -5.81 10.59 -2.05
N HIS A 26 -5.63 10.45 -3.38
CA HIS A 26 -4.31 10.47 -4.02
C HIS A 26 -4.37 11.12 -5.40
N THR A 27 -3.28 11.76 -5.77
CA THR A 27 -2.92 12.06 -7.16
C THR A 27 -1.86 11.09 -7.66
N ARG A 28 -1.63 11.05 -8.95
CA ARG A 28 -0.58 10.23 -9.57
C ARG A 28 0.36 11.05 -10.42
N GLU A 29 1.64 10.75 -10.32
CA GLU A 29 2.67 11.27 -11.22
C GLU A 29 3.33 10.12 -11.97
N CYS A 30 3.35 10.21 -13.29
CA CYS A 30 3.92 9.22 -14.19
C CYS A 30 5.08 9.84 -14.96
N PHE A 31 6.26 9.25 -14.85
CA PHE A 31 7.47 9.69 -15.54
C PHE A 31 7.76 8.73 -16.70
N VAL A 32 7.81 9.24 -17.92
CA VAL A 32 7.85 8.45 -19.14
C VAL A 32 9.04 8.87 -19.99
N VAL A 33 9.83 7.90 -20.42
CA VAL A 33 10.81 8.06 -21.50
C VAL A 33 10.14 7.58 -22.77
N ALA A 34 9.84 8.49 -23.68
CA ALA A 34 9.24 8.16 -24.97
C ALA A 34 10.34 8.00 -26.03
N GLU A 35 10.11 7.12 -27.00
CA GLU A 35 10.97 6.99 -28.18
C GLU A 35 10.98 8.27 -29.00
N GLU A 36 12.06 8.49 -29.78
CA GLU A 36 12.16 9.64 -30.67
C GLU A 36 11.04 9.61 -31.71
N GLY A 37 10.34 10.73 -31.87
CA GLY A 37 9.20 10.85 -32.79
C GLY A 37 7.87 10.28 -32.28
N ALA A 38 7.81 9.74 -31.05
CA ALA A 38 6.58 9.24 -30.49
C ALA A 38 5.55 10.37 -30.27
N ASP A 39 4.29 10.05 -30.50
CA ASP A 39 3.16 10.95 -30.22
C ASP A 39 2.90 11.03 -28.71
N LYS A 40 3.54 12.02 -28.08
CA LYS A 40 3.44 12.25 -26.62
C LYS A 40 2.01 12.53 -26.17
N ALA A 41 1.22 13.23 -26.97
CA ALA A 41 -0.16 13.55 -26.64
C ALA A 41 -1.03 12.28 -26.60
N LYS A 42 -0.81 11.38 -27.54
CA LYS A 42 -1.48 10.09 -27.57
C LYS A 42 -1.08 9.23 -26.35
N ILE A 43 0.23 9.13 -26.06
CA ILE A 43 0.74 8.38 -24.90
C ILE A 43 0.15 8.92 -23.60
N GLU A 44 0.15 10.23 -23.40
CA GLU A 44 -0.45 10.86 -22.22
C GLU A 44 -1.93 10.53 -22.09
N SER A 45 -2.68 10.62 -23.19
CA SER A 45 -4.10 10.30 -23.22
C SER A 45 -4.36 8.83 -22.89
N GLU A 46 -3.59 7.91 -23.43
CA GLU A 46 -3.73 6.47 -23.16
C GLU A 46 -3.41 6.14 -21.70
N ILE A 47 -2.39 6.77 -21.13
CA ILE A 47 -2.04 6.61 -19.70
C ILE A 47 -3.20 7.11 -18.83
N LYS A 48 -3.63 8.36 -19.01
CA LYS A 48 -4.67 8.98 -18.17
C LYS A 48 -6.02 8.25 -18.24
N ASN A 49 -6.33 7.61 -19.34
CA ASN A 49 -7.59 6.87 -19.54
C ASN A 49 -7.48 5.36 -19.30
N MET A 50 -6.34 4.87 -18.81
CA MET A 50 -6.13 3.44 -18.55
C MET A 50 -7.10 2.95 -17.46
N PRO A 51 -8.06 2.05 -17.81
CA PRO A 51 -9.06 1.59 -16.87
C PRO A 51 -8.44 0.80 -15.72
N ASN A 52 -9.05 0.89 -14.54
CA ASN A 52 -8.63 0.19 -13.32
C ASN A 52 -7.21 0.52 -12.83
N TYR A 53 -6.54 1.51 -13.43
CA TYR A 53 -5.19 1.90 -13.04
C TYR A 53 -5.01 3.41 -12.88
N PHE A 54 -5.28 4.22 -13.92
CA PHE A 54 -5.10 5.68 -13.89
C PHE A 54 -6.40 6.47 -14.01
N ALA A 55 -7.41 5.92 -14.68
CA ALA A 55 -8.63 6.65 -15.04
C ALA A 55 -9.40 7.24 -13.84
N ASP A 56 -9.30 6.60 -12.68
CA ASP A 56 -9.95 7.05 -11.44
C ASP A 56 -9.15 8.10 -10.66
N TYR A 57 -7.99 8.52 -11.16
CA TYR A 57 -7.08 9.44 -10.47
C TYR A 57 -6.78 10.69 -11.30
N ASP A 58 -6.44 11.77 -10.62
CA ASP A 58 -5.80 12.91 -11.27
C ASP A 58 -4.34 12.58 -11.51
N THR A 59 -4.01 12.35 -12.78
CA THR A 59 -2.68 11.89 -13.21
C THR A 59 -1.96 12.98 -14.00
N THR A 60 -0.74 13.30 -13.59
CA THR A 60 0.19 14.13 -14.35
C THR A 60 1.22 13.24 -15.04
N VAL A 61 1.45 13.44 -16.33
CA VAL A 61 2.45 12.70 -17.10
C VAL A 61 3.60 13.63 -17.44
N HIS A 62 4.81 13.22 -17.05
CA HIS A 62 6.05 13.93 -17.31
C HIS A 62 6.87 13.15 -18.32
N PHE A 63 7.19 13.78 -19.46
CA PHE A 63 8.13 13.21 -20.43
C PHE A 63 9.54 13.66 -20.09
N ILE A 64 10.38 12.72 -19.74
CA ILE A 64 11.76 12.95 -19.27
C ILE A 64 12.76 12.18 -20.13
N THR A 65 14.04 12.48 -19.99
CA THR A 65 15.11 11.73 -20.63
C THR A 65 15.45 10.43 -19.88
N GLU A 66 16.08 9.48 -20.55
CA GLU A 66 16.57 8.26 -19.93
C GLU A 66 17.60 8.55 -18.82
N GLU A 67 18.42 9.58 -18.99
CA GLU A 67 19.41 10.03 -18.01
C GLU A 67 18.72 10.56 -16.73
N GLU A 68 17.68 11.38 -16.91
CA GLU A 68 16.86 11.85 -15.78
C GLU A 68 16.18 10.72 -15.05
N LEU A 69 15.61 9.75 -15.79
CA LEU A 69 14.96 8.58 -15.20
C LEU A 69 15.96 7.80 -14.35
N LYS A 70 17.13 7.49 -14.88
CA LYS A 70 18.19 6.76 -14.18
C LYS A 70 18.72 7.53 -12.96
N LYS A 71 18.90 8.84 -13.09
CA LYS A 71 19.48 9.67 -12.03
C LYS A 71 18.50 9.92 -10.87
N ASN A 72 17.24 10.23 -11.17
CA ASN A 72 16.31 10.78 -10.20
C ASN A 72 15.20 9.79 -9.77
N TYR A 73 14.92 8.77 -10.57
CA TYR A 73 13.73 7.93 -10.38
C TYR A 73 14.01 6.41 -10.36
N SER A 74 15.27 5.99 -10.56
CA SER A 74 15.64 4.56 -10.56
C SER A 74 15.50 3.88 -9.19
N GLY A 75 15.51 4.65 -8.11
CA GLY A 75 15.39 4.12 -6.75
C GLY A 75 14.01 3.56 -6.41
N ILE A 76 12.98 3.93 -7.16
CA ILE A 76 11.57 3.49 -7.01
C ILE A 76 11.21 3.22 -5.53
N PRO A 77 11.15 4.27 -4.69
CA PRO A 77 10.87 4.09 -3.27
C PRO A 77 9.49 3.48 -3.08
N HIS A 78 9.40 2.49 -2.20
CA HIS A 78 8.13 1.87 -1.82
C HIS A 78 7.85 2.14 -0.35
N GLY A 79 6.59 2.34 -0.07
CA GLY A 79 6.12 2.57 1.27
C GLY A 79 4.77 3.27 1.26
N GLY A 80 4.37 3.74 2.42
CA GLY A 80 3.13 4.45 2.58
C GLY A 80 2.63 4.36 4.01
N PHE A 81 1.44 4.83 4.21
CA PHE A 81 0.78 4.75 5.51
C PHE A 81 -0.70 4.43 5.35
N VAL A 82 -1.25 3.82 6.39
CA VAL A 82 -2.69 3.59 6.54
C VAL A 82 -3.13 4.30 7.81
N ILE A 83 -4.05 5.22 7.68
CA ILE A 83 -4.65 5.93 8.80
C ILE A 83 -6.10 5.49 8.89
N ARG A 84 -6.49 4.99 10.04
CA ARG A 84 -7.87 4.62 10.32
C ARG A 84 -8.37 5.39 11.53
N CYS A 85 -9.42 6.15 11.35
CA CYS A 85 -10.21 6.72 12.42
C CYS A 85 -11.40 5.81 12.73
N GLY A 86 -11.73 5.68 13.99
CA GLY A 86 -12.89 4.94 14.47
C GLY A 86 -13.44 5.54 15.75
N LYS A 87 -14.68 5.23 16.05
CA LYS A 87 -15.37 5.68 17.27
C LYS A 87 -15.83 4.51 18.10
N THR A 88 -15.83 4.70 19.40
CA THR A 88 -16.36 3.75 20.39
C THR A 88 -17.23 4.49 21.44
N GLY A 89 -17.88 3.72 22.27
CA GLY A 89 -18.85 4.23 23.22
C GLY A 89 -20.28 4.10 22.68
N ARG A 90 -21.25 4.11 23.59
CA ARG A 90 -22.67 3.94 23.22
C ARG A 90 -23.21 5.08 22.35
N LYS A 91 -22.62 6.29 22.46
CA LYS A 91 -22.96 7.50 21.70
C LYS A 91 -21.82 7.92 20.75
N GLU A 92 -20.88 7.03 20.48
CA GLU A 92 -19.70 7.32 19.64
C GLU A 92 -18.86 8.50 20.16
N GLU A 93 -18.82 8.67 21.48
CA GLU A 93 -18.18 9.80 22.15
C GLU A 93 -16.65 9.74 22.20
N HIS A 94 -16.06 8.55 21.92
CA HIS A 94 -14.61 8.35 21.97
C HIS A 94 -14.05 8.11 20.58
N THR A 95 -13.12 8.96 20.15
CA THR A 95 -12.43 8.84 18.86
C THR A 95 -11.07 8.17 19.04
N HIS A 96 -10.76 7.21 18.16
CA HIS A 96 -9.50 6.48 18.15
C HIS A 96 -8.88 6.56 16.77
N ILE A 97 -7.57 6.77 16.71
CA ILE A 97 -6.80 6.81 15.48
C ILE A 97 -5.72 5.75 15.55
N ILE A 98 -5.64 4.93 14.51
CA ILE A 98 -4.55 3.97 14.30
C ILE A 98 -3.83 4.38 13.04
N GLU A 99 -2.52 4.54 13.13
CA GLU A 99 -1.67 4.85 11.98
C GLU A 99 -0.57 3.80 11.86
N TYR A 100 -0.43 3.22 10.67
CA TYR A 100 0.67 2.35 10.30
C TYR A 100 1.49 3.04 9.23
N ASN A 101 2.80 3.06 9.40
CA ASN A 101 3.74 3.59 8.43
C ASN A 101 4.67 2.47 7.96
N LEU A 102 4.85 2.35 6.65
CA LEU A 102 5.75 1.40 6.02
C LEU A 102 6.75 2.16 5.14
N LYS A 103 8.03 1.94 5.40
CA LYS A 103 9.13 2.44 4.58
C LYS A 103 10.02 1.27 4.21
N LEU A 104 10.08 0.96 2.93
CA LEU A 104 10.83 -0.18 2.41
C LEU A 104 12.12 0.28 1.77
N ASP A 105 13.22 -0.34 2.17
CA ASP A 105 14.50 -0.25 1.49
C ASP A 105 14.51 -1.13 0.23
N SER A 106 13.98 -2.35 0.35
CA SER A 106 13.81 -3.28 -0.77
C SER A 106 12.40 -3.86 -0.79
N ASN A 107 11.58 -3.45 -1.77
CA ASN A 107 10.25 -4.03 -1.95
C ASN A 107 10.29 -5.53 -2.30
N PRO A 108 11.18 -6.02 -3.20
CA PRO A 108 11.27 -7.45 -3.50
C PRO A 108 11.57 -8.31 -2.27
N GLU A 109 12.52 -7.92 -1.42
CA GLU A 109 12.87 -8.66 -0.21
C GLU A 109 11.77 -8.66 0.83
N PHE A 110 11.13 -7.49 1.04
CA PHE A 110 9.99 -7.42 1.94
C PHE A 110 8.86 -8.33 1.48
N THR A 111 8.50 -8.27 0.19
CA THR A 111 7.43 -9.10 -0.39
C THR A 111 7.77 -10.58 -0.29
N ALA A 112 9.01 -10.98 -0.59
CA ALA A 112 9.47 -12.36 -0.44
C ALA A 112 9.36 -12.83 1.02
N SER A 113 9.74 -12.00 1.99
CA SER A 113 9.61 -12.30 3.42
C SER A 113 8.16 -12.52 3.86
N VAL A 114 7.25 -11.69 3.36
CA VAL A 114 5.80 -11.85 3.61
C VAL A 114 5.28 -13.15 3.01
N ILE A 115 5.65 -13.48 1.78
CA ILE A 115 5.25 -14.75 1.13
C ILE A 115 5.75 -15.95 1.94
N VAL A 116 7.00 -15.94 2.40
CA VAL A 116 7.55 -17.00 3.24
C VAL A 116 6.82 -17.13 4.57
N ALA A 117 6.41 -16.01 5.19
CA ALA A 117 5.62 -16.04 6.41
C ALA A 117 4.25 -16.70 6.20
N TYR A 118 3.56 -16.37 5.10
CA TYR A 118 2.28 -17.01 4.75
C TYR A 118 2.43 -18.48 4.33
N ALA A 119 3.51 -18.84 3.64
CA ALA A 119 3.82 -20.25 3.35
C ALA A 119 3.98 -21.07 4.65
N ARG A 120 4.63 -20.50 5.67
CA ARG A 120 4.74 -21.13 7.00
C ARG A 120 3.37 -21.29 7.66
N ALA A 121 2.51 -20.29 7.57
CA ALA A 121 1.15 -20.38 8.10
C ALA A 121 0.34 -21.47 7.37
N ALA A 122 0.40 -21.52 6.04
CA ALA A 122 -0.27 -22.55 5.24
C ALA A 122 0.20 -23.97 5.62
N TYR A 123 1.50 -24.15 5.82
CA TYR A 123 2.06 -25.42 6.29
C TYR A 123 1.51 -25.84 7.64
N ARG A 124 1.44 -24.92 8.62
CA ARG A 124 0.89 -25.19 9.95
C ARG A 124 -0.59 -25.55 9.90
N LEU A 125 -1.39 -24.79 9.16
CA LEU A 125 -2.81 -25.07 8.97
C LEU A 125 -3.03 -26.46 8.35
N HIS A 126 -2.22 -26.81 7.35
CA HIS A 126 -2.30 -28.14 6.73
C HIS A 126 -2.03 -29.26 7.73
N HIS A 127 -1.01 -29.10 8.59
CA HIS A 127 -0.69 -30.09 9.64
C HIS A 127 -1.78 -30.22 10.73
N GLU A 128 -2.59 -29.18 10.88
CA GLU A 128 -3.76 -29.19 11.76
C GLU A 128 -5.02 -29.74 11.07
N GLY A 129 -4.89 -30.29 9.86
CA GLY A 129 -5.99 -30.85 9.09
C GLY A 129 -6.88 -29.82 8.40
N GLN A 130 -6.46 -28.55 8.38
CA GLN A 130 -7.21 -27.50 7.70
C GLN A 130 -6.83 -27.46 6.22
N SER A 131 -7.84 -27.42 5.35
CA SER A 131 -7.70 -27.33 3.89
C SER A 131 -8.60 -26.26 3.31
N GLY A 132 -8.46 -26.02 2.01
CA GLY A 132 -9.26 -25.02 1.28
C GLY A 132 -8.58 -23.66 1.16
N CYS A 133 -9.25 -22.73 0.46
CA CYS A 133 -8.76 -21.37 0.29
C CYS A 133 -8.84 -20.61 1.61
N LYS A 134 -7.74 -19.92 1.95
CA LYS A 134 -7.63 -19.06 3.13
C LYS A 134 -7.22 -17.66 2.68
N THR A 135 -7.77 -16.67 3.35
CA THR A 135 -7.39 -15.25 3.20
C THR A 135 -6.50 -14.81 4.36
N VAL A 136 -5.97 -13.61 4.29
CA VAL A 136 -5.20 -13.00 5.40
C VAL A 136 -5.99 -12.90 6.70
N PHE A 137 -7.32 -12.83 6.61
CA PHE A 137 -8.23 -12.76 7.76
C PHE A 137 -8.42 -14.10 8.48
N ASP A 138 -8.08 -15.20 7.81
CA ASP A 138 -8.18 -16.56 8.36
C ASP A 138 -6.89 -17.02 9.06
N ILE A 139 -5.84 -16.21 8.99
CA ILE A 139 -4.51 -16.59 9.49
C ILE A 139 -4.24 -15.95 10.86
N PRO A 140 -4.09 -16.73 11.93
CA PRO A 140 -3.63 -16.21 13.20
C PRO A 140 -2.24 -15.57 13.08
N PRO A 141 -2.01 -14.35 13.59
CA PRO A 141 -0.72 -13.66 13.48
C PRO A 141 0.48 -14.49 13.97
N ALA A 142 0.29 -15.31 15.00
CA ALA A 142 1.34 -16.17 15.52
C ALA A 142 1.80 -17.24 14.51
N TYR A 143 0.99 -17.61 13.52
CA TYR A 143 1.35 -18.59 12.51
C TYR A 143 2.33 -18.03 11.48
N LEU A 144 2.40 -16.72 11.34
CA LEU A 144 3.33 -16.03 10.44
C LEU A 144 4.77 -16.05 10.99
N SER A 145 4.95 -16.14 12.31
CA SER A 145 6.25 -16.09 12.96
C SER A 145 6.93 -17.47 12.97
N PRO A 146 8.28 -17.55 12.83
CA PRO A 146 9.01 -18.79 13.09
C PRO A 146 9.08 -19.16 14.58
N LYS A 147 8.81 -18.20 15.48
CA LYS A 147 8.86 -18.39 16.93
C LYS A 147 7.64 -19.13 17.45
N THR A 148 7.80 -19.81 18.56
CA THR A 148 6.68 -20.41 19.32
C THR A 148 5.85 -19.34 20.01
N GLY A 149 4.62 -19.67 20.41
CA GLY A 149 3.77 -18.76 21.17
C GLY A 149 4.39 -18.32 22.52
N ALA A 150 5.17 -19.20 23.16
CA ALA A 150 5.90 -18.85 24.39
C ALA A 150 7.01 -17.81 24.13
N GLU A 151 7.78 -17.99 23.06
CA GLU A 151 8.82 -17.03 22.65
C GLU A 151 8.24 -15.70 22.24
N LEU A 152 7.10 -15.70 21.52
CA LEU A 152 6.41 -14.47 21.15
C LEU A 152 5.95 -13.68 22.38
N ARG A 153 5.31 -14.35 23.36
CA ARG A 153 4.90 -13.69 24.62
C ARG A 153 6.10 -13.12 25.37
N LYS A 154 7.20 -13.85 25.43
CA LYS A 154 8.42 -13.38 26.11
C LYS A 154 9.09 -12.18 25.42
N THR A 155 8.98 -12.06 24.09
CA THR A 155 9.76 -11.07 23.32
C THR A 155 8.94 -9.88 22.82
N LEU A 156 7.59 -9.98 22.77
CA LEU A 156 6.70 -8.95 22.25
C LEU A 156 5.73 -8.37 23.28
N LEU A 157 5.54 -9.03 24.43
CA LEU A 157 4.73 -8.58 25.53
C LEU A 157 5.60 -8.33 26.77
#